data_01e39599e0a6ec8cc2d84cfa4d899757
#
_entry.id   01e39599e0a6ec8cc2d84cfa4d899757
#
_cell.length_a   1.000
_cell.length_b   1.000
_cell.length_c   1.000
_cell.angle_alpha   90.00
_cell.angle_beta   90.00
_cell.angle_gamma   90.00
#
_symmetry.space_group_name_H-M   'P 1'
#
loop_
_entity.id
_entity.type
_entity.pdbx_description
1 polymer ?
#
loop_
_entity_poly.entity_id
_entity_poly.type
_entity_poly.pdbx_seq_one_letter_code
_entity_poly.pdbx_strand_id
1 'polypeptide(L)'
;MNNQERLGGAAKPTEREQEARQIRRLQVMISMVMSVISQDPNLTVEEASELVAGAKRAALAMFPDKELAYDILYKPRLQRLMNERFRLQ
;
A
#
# COMPACT_ATOMS: atom_id res chain seq x y z
N MET A 1 -31.96 -8.86 -18.77
CA MET A 1 -31.50 -8.67 -18.65
C MET A 1 -30.97 -8.36 -18.76
N ASN A 2 -30.69 -8.10 -18.74
CA ASN A 2 -30.03 -7.85 -18.72
C ASN A 2 -29.18 -7.68 -18.80
N ASN A 3 -28.96 -7.67 -18.91
CA ASN A 3 -27.97 -7.54 -18.86
C ASN A 3 -27.62 -6.78 -19.30
N GLN A 4 -27.94 -6.32 -19.60
CA GLN A 4 -27.50 -5.56 -19.85
C GLN A 4 -27.43 -4.85 -19.45
N GLU A 5 -27.89 -4.86 -18.86
CA GLU A 5 -27.63 -4.34 -18.25
C GLU A 5 -26.72 -4.41 -17.96
N ARG A 6 -26.26 -4.79 -17.96
CA ARG A 6 -25.32 -4.87 -17.69
C ARG A 6 -24.59 -4.38 -18.39
N LEU A 7 -24.81 -4.08 -19.03
CA LEU A 7 -24.26 -3.55 -19.65
C LEU A 7 -23.44 -2.79 -19.45
N GLY A 8 -23.35 -3.34 -19.65
CA GLY A 8 -22.62 -2.72 -19.45
C GLY A 8 -21.97 -1.99 -18.76
N GLY A 9 -21.35 -2.34 -18.36
CA GLY A 9 -20.47 -1.64 -17.64
C GLY A 9 -20.97 -0.37 -17.09
N ALA A 10 -22.15 -0.16 -17.26
CA ALA A 10 -22.68 1.09 -16.75
C ALA A 10 -22.86 1.09 -15.27
N ALA A 11 -22.86 -0.08 -14.65
CA ALA A 11 -23.05 -0.14 -13.21
C ALA A 11 -21.83 0.40 -12.48
N LYS A 12 -22.08 1.32 -11.57
CA LYS A 12 -21.01 1.85 -10.73
C LYS A 12 -20.74 0.86 -9.59
N PRO A 13 -19.48 0.70 -9.18
CA PRO A 13 -19.19 -0.13 -8.03
C PRO A 13 -19.80 0.47 -6.77
N THR A 14 -20.20 -0.39 -5.86
CA THR A 14 -20.67 0.05 -4.55
C THR A 14 -19.50 0.62 -3.75
N GLU A 15 -19.84 1.34 -2.68
CA GLU A 15 -18.82 1.87 -1.78
C GLU A 15 -17.93 0.75 -1.25
N ARG A 16 -18.56 -0.39 -0.90
CA ARG A 16 -17.80 -1.53 -0.40
C ARG A 16 -16.84 -2.07 -1.45
N GLU A 17 -17.29 -2.14 -2.69
CA GLU A 17 -16.45 -2.62 -3.78
C GLU A 17 -15.29 -1.67 -4.05
N GLN A 18 -15.55 -0.37 -3.99
CA GLN A 18 -14.51 0.63 -4.17
C GLN A 18 -13.48 0.57 -3.04
N GLU A 19 -13.95 0.40 -1.81
CA GLU A 19 -13.06 0.28 -0.67
C GLU A 19 -12.21 -0.97 -0.79
N ALA A 20 -12.80 -2.10 -1.16
CA ALA A 20 -12.05 -3.34 -1.34
C ALA A 20 -10.98 -3.19 -2.43
N ARG A 21 -11.31 -2.46 -3.50
CA ARG A 21 -10.37 -2.22 -4.58
C ARG A 21 -9.20 -1.36 -4.11
N GLN A 22 -9.49 -0.34 -3.31
CA GLN A 22 -8.45 0.53 -2.79
C GLN A 22 -7.57 -0.20 -1.78
N ILE A 23 -8.16 -1.06 -0.96
CA ILE A 23 -7.37 -1.88 -0.03
C ILE A 23 -6.43 -2.79 -0.80
N ARG A 24 -6.92 -3.42 -1.88
CA ARG A 24 -6.07 -4.27 -2.70
C ARG A 24 -4.93 -3.48 -3.33
N ARG A 25 -5.24 -2.28 -3.82
CA ARG A 25 -4.22 -1.42 -4.41
C ARG A 25 -3.16 -1.04 -3.38
N LEU A 26 -3.59 -0.74 -2.16
CA LEU A 26 -2.67 -0.45 -1.07
C LEU A 26 -1.78 -1.64 -0.77
N GLN A 27 -2.36 -2.84 -0.71
CA GLN A 27 -1.61 -4.05 -0.42
C GLN A 27 -0.56 -4.32 -1.50
N VAL A 28 -0.91 -4.11 -2.77
CA VAL A 28 0.04 -4.27 -3.87
C VAL A 28 1.17 -3.26 -3.74
N MET A 29 0.85 -2.01 -3.44
CA MET A 29 1.87 -0.98 -3.28
C MET A 29 2.84 -1.31 -2.15
N ILE A 30 2.31 -1.72 -0.99
CA ILE A 30 3.13 -2.08 0.15
C ILE A 30 4.02 -3.28 -0.20
N SER A 31 3.46 -4.29 -0.89
CA SER A 31 4.25 -5.45 -1.30
C SER A 31 5.39 -5.05 -2.24
N MET A 32 5.14 -4.13 -3.16
CA MET A 32 6.18 -3.65 -4.06
C MET A 32 7.29 -2.93 -3.30
N VAL A 33 6.91 -2.06 -2.37
CA VAL A 33 7.90 -1.34 -1.57
C VAL A 33 8.75 -2.34 -0.78
N MET A 34 8.11 -3.31 -0.15
CA MET A 34 8.82 -4.33 0.62
C MET A 34 9.76 -5.15 -0.26
N SER A 35 9.32 -5.48 -1.47
CA SER A 35 10.17 -6.22 -2.41
C SER A 35 11.40 -5.43 -2.80
N VAL A 36 11.23 -4.14 -3.10
CA VAL A 36 12.37 -3.31 -3.46
C VAL A 36 13.36 -3.23 -2.32
N ILE A 37 12.87 -2.99 -1.10
CA ILE A 37 13.75 -2.89 0.06
C ILE A 37 14.48 -4.21 0.32
N SER A 38 13.82 -5.35 0.11
CA SER A 38 14.42 -6.65 0.36
C SER A 38 15.42 -7.06 -0.70
N GLN A 39 15.18 -6.69 -1.96
CA GLN A 39 15.84 -7.36 -3.08
C GLN A 39 16.77 -6.47 -3.89
N ASP A 40 16.65 -5.15 -3.80
CA ASP A 40 17.51 -4.26 -4.57
C ASP A 40 18.84 -4.10 -3.85
N PRO A 41 19.94 -4.68 -4.37
CA PRO A 41 21.22 -4.62 -3.67
C PRO A 41 21.85 -3.25 -3.67
N ASN A 42 21.39 -2.36 -4.56
CA ASN A 42 21.96 -1.01 -4.67
C ASN A 42 21.17 0.04 -3.91
N LEU A 43 20.11 -0.37 -3.23
CA LEU A 43 19.24 0.58 -2.53
C LEU A 43 19.93 1.10 -1.28
N THR A 44 20.02 2.42 -1.16
CA THR A 44 20.58 3.04 0.04
C THR A 44 19.51 3.16 1.12
N VAL A 45 19.95 3.35 2.36
CA VAL A 45 19.01 3.53 3.46
C VAL A 45 18.17 4.80 3.25
N GLU A 46 18.77 5.84 2.67
CA GLU A 46 18.03 7.07 2.38
C GLU A 46 16.92 6.83 1.35
N GLU A 47 17.25 6.08 0.30
CA GLU A 47 16.26 5.75 -0.71
C GLU A 47 15.14 4.88 -0.14
N ALA A 48 15.51 3.91 0.68
CA ALA A 48 14.53 3.05 1.32
C ALA A 48 13.61 3.85 2.25
N SER A 49 14.19 4.79 3.01
CA SER A 49 13.41 5.65 3.90
C SER A 49 12.40 6.49 3.11
N GLU A 50 12.81 6.99 1.93
CA GLU A 50 11.90 7.72 1.07
C GLU A 50 10.77 6.84 0.55
N LEU A 51 11.08 5.59 0.20
CA LEU A 51 10.03 4.66 -0.21
C LEU A 51 9.03 4.40 0.90
N VAL A 52 9.52 4.21 2.12
CA VAL A 52 8.65 3.98 3.26
C VAL A 52 7.77 5.20 3.53
N ALA A 53 8.38 6.40 3.53
CA ALA A 53 7.62 7.63 3.75
C ALA A 53 6.59 7.84 2.64
N GLY A 54 6.97 7.57 1.40
CA GLY A 54 6.06 7.69 0.26
C GLY A 54 4.90 6.72 0.34
N ALA A 55 5.15 5.51 0.83
CA ALA A 55 4.10 4.52 1.01
C ALA A 55 3.05 5.02 1.99
N LYS A 56 3.48 5.61 3.11
CA LYS A 56 2.53 6.15 4.08
C LYS A 56 1.74 7.32 3.48
N ARG A 57 2.43 8.23 2.78
CA ARG A 57 1.73 9.33 2.12
C ARG A 57 0.67 8.83 1.15
N ALA A 58 1.01 7.82 0.35
CA ALA A 58 0.06 7.26 -0.60
C ALA A 58 -1.11 6.58 0.10
N ALA A 59 -0.83 5.86 1.18
CA ALA A 59 -1.88 5.21 1.96
C ALA A 59 -2.85 6.23 2.53
N LEU A 60 -2.33 7.33 3.06
CA LEU A 60 -3.18 8.35 3.65
C LEU A 60 -3.88 9.21 2.60
N ALA A 61 -3.37 9.23 1.36
CA ALA A 61 -4.11 9.83 0.26
C ALA A 61 -5.35 9.01 -0.09
N MET A 62 -5.24 7.68 0.03
CA MET A 62 -6.37 6.79 -0.21
C MET A 62 -7.35 6.75 0.98
N PHE A 63 -6.80 6.78 2.18
CA PHE A 63 -7.58 6.61 3.42
C PHE A 63 -7.16 7.67 4.42
N PRO A 64 -7.63 8.93 4.25
CA PRO A 64 -7.10 10.04 5.05
C PRO A 64 -7.34 9.92 6.56
N ASP A 65 -8.38 9.19 6.96
CA ASP A 65 -8.74 9.06 8.37
C ASP A 65 -8.26 7.75 8.98
N LYS A 66 -7.32 7.05 8.32
CA LYS A 66 -6.90 5.72 8.76
C LYS A 66 -5.42 5.67 9.14
N GLU A 67 -4.87 6.79 9.62
CA GLU A 67 -3.45 6.80 9.98
C GLU A 67 -3.14 5.80 11.08
N LEU A 68 -3.99 5.73 12.10
CA LEU A 68 -3.76 4.80 13.19
C LEU A 68 -3.76 3.35 12.70
N ALA A 69 -4.71 3.02 11.84
CA ALA A 69 -4.76 1.67 11.27
C ALA A 69 -3.49 1.37 10.47
N TYR A 70 -3.00 2.33 9.70
CA TYR A 70 -1.76 2.15 8.96
C TYR A 70 -0.59 1.89 9.90
N ASP A 71 -0.49 2.69 10.95
CA ASP A 71 0.62 2.57 11.90
C ASP A 71 0.58 1.25 12.66
N ILE A 72 -0.60 0.67 12.83
CA ILE A 72 -0.73 -0.63 13.50
C ILE A 72 -0.45 -1.78 12.53
N LEU A 73 -0.97 -1.69 11.30
CA LEU A 73 -0.96 -2.82 10.36
C LEU A 73 0.31 -2.90 9.53
N TYR A 74 0.84 -1.76 9.08
CA TYR A 74 1.90 -1.75 8.08
C TYR A 74 3.22 -1.21 8.59
N LYS A 75 3.18 -0.18 9.42
CA LYS A 75 4.41 0.47 9.88
C LYS A 75 5.37 -0.50 10.57
N PRO A 76 4.90 -1.39 11.47
CA PRO A 76 5.84 -2.31 12.13
C PRO A 76 6.50 -3.28 11.15
N ARG A 77 5.77 -3.69 10.12
CA ARG A 77 6.31 -4.60 9.12
C ARG A 77 7.42 -3.93 8.31
N LEU A 78 7.17 -2.68 7.91
CA LEU A 78 8.17 -1.92 7.15
C LEU A 78 9.38 -1.60 8.01
N GLN A 79 9.19 -1.26 9.27
CA GLN A 79 10.29 -0.98 10.18
C GLN A 79 11.14 -2.23 10.42
N ARG A 80 10.49 -3.38 10.60
CA ARG A 80 11.24 -4.62 10.77
C ARG A 80 12.09 -4.91 9.54
N LEU A 81 11.52 -4.72 8.37
CA LEU A 81 12.24 -4.97 7.13
C LEU A 81 13.42 -4.02 6.98
N MET A 82 13.24 -2.74 7.32
CA MET A 82 14.32 -1.76 7.29
C MET A 82 15.43 -2.17 8.24
N ASN A 83 15.07 -2.57 9.46
CA ASN A 83 16.06 -3.00 10.44
C ASN A 83 16.84 -4.22 9.96
N GLU A 84 16.15 -5.18 9.35
CA GLU A 84 16.80 -6.38 8.85
C GLU A 84 17.72 -6.07 7.68
N ARG A 85 17.25 -5.23 6.76
CA ARG A 85 18.00 -4.94 5.53
C ARG A 85 19.23 -4.07 5.81
N PHE A 86 19.10 -3.09 6.70
CA PHE A 86 20.16 -2.11 6.96
C PHE A 86 20.75 -2.21 8.35
N ARG A 87 20.27 -3.16 9.15
CA ARG A 87 20.75 -3.39 10.52
C ARG A 87 20.64 -2.14 11.38
N LEU A 88 19.55 -1.45 11.24
CA LEU A 88 19.27 -0.27 12.05
C LEU A 88 18.86 -0.71 13.46
N GLN A 89 19.34 0.03 14.45
CA GLN A 89 19.06 -0.30 15.84
C GLN A 89 18.13 0.72 16.48
#